data_4089352abedc0b9de9285e36f7412e60
#
_entry.id   4089352abedc0b9de9285e36f7412e60
#
_cell.length_a   1.000
_cell.length_b   1.000
_cell.length_c   1.000
_cell.angle_alpha   90.00
_cell.angle_beta   90.00
_cell.angle_gamma   90.00
#
_symmetry.space_group_name_H-M   'P 1'
#
loop_
_entity.id
_entity.type
_entity.pdbx_description
1 polymer ?
#
loop_
_entity_poly.entity_id
_entity_poly.type
_entity_poly.pdbx_seq_one_letter_code
_entity_poly.pdbx_strand_id
1 'polypeptide(L)'
;MAQKFSKETYLYWYELMQLIRQFESKAEEMYKMAGKIRGFFHVYNGQEAIAAGCMTATNQEDPFITGYRDHGLALAKGMSPNSAMAELYGKATGCSKGKGGSMHLFSKEHNFFGGHGIVGAQIGTGAGLAFAEQYRGSKNVVLCYFGDGAARQGMLHEVFNLAMLWKLPVVFICENNNYAMGTSIERTSNVIDIYKLADAYEMPSDKIDGMIPEAVHEGVVRAVKRARDGEGPTLLEMKTYRYRGHSVSDPQKYRSKDEVEDYKIRTLLQKYIALFLKISLPLLKNLMR
;
A
#
# COMPACT_ATOMS: atom_id res chain seq x y z
N MET A 1 -23.92 -12.20 -5.63
CA MET A 1 -23.30 -11.22 -6.56
C MET A 1 -22.55 -12.03 -7.62
N ALA A 2 -22.69 -11.68 -8.90
CA ALA A 2 -21.89 -12.30 -9.96
C ALA A 2 -20.40 -12.00 -9.71
N GLN A 3 -19.54 -13.01 -9.87
CA GLN A 3 -18.11 -12.84 -9.78
C GLN A 3 -17.64 -11.98 -10.97
N LYS A 4 -16.97 -10.86 -10.69
CA LYS A 4 -16.50 -9.90 -11.70
C LYS A 4 -15.12 -10.28 -12.26
N PHE A 5 -14.34 -11.02 -11.47
CA PHE A 5 -12.99 -11.49 -11.80
C PHE A 5 -12.92 -13.01 -11.78
N SER A 6 -11.86 -13.56 -12.32
CA SER A 6 -11.63 -15.01 -12.33
C SER A 6 -11.40 -15.54 -10.91
N LYS A 7 -11.64 -16.84 -10.72
CA LYS A 7 -11.36 -17.51 -9.44
C LYS A 7 -9.87 -17.39 -9.05
N GLU A 8 -9.00 -17.47 -10.01
CA GLU A 8 -7.55 -17.36 -9.83
C GLU A 8 -7.16 -15.97 -9.32
N THR A 9 -7.79 -14.91 -9.84
CA THR A 9 -7.58 -13.54 -9.35
C THR A 9 -8.01 -13.39 -7.89
N TYR A 10 -9.17 -13.93 -7.52
CA TYR A 10 -9.64 -13.89 -6.13
C TYR A 10 -8.75 -14.70 -5.20
N LEU A 11 -8.26 -15.87 -5.63
CA LEU A 11 -7.30 -16.68 -4.87
C LEU A 11 -5.99 -15.93 -4.66
N TYR A 12 -5.45 -15.32 -5.70
CA TYR A 12 -4.23 -14.52 -5.62
C TYR A 12 -4.37 -13.37 -4.61
N TRP A 13 -5.46 -12.59 -4.68
CA TRP A 13 -5.69 -11.51 -3.71
C TRP A 13 -5.78 -12.05 -2.28
N TYR A 14 -6.49 -13.15 -2.08
CA TYR A 14 -6.61 -13.78 -0.78
C TYR A 14 -5.26 -14.25 -0.23
N GLU A 15 -4.50 -15.00 -1.02
CA GLU A 15 -3.19 -15.52 -0.65
C GLU A 15 -2.21 -14.39 -0.30
N LEU A 16 -2.17 -13.34 -1.12
CA LEU A 16 -1.30 -12.19 -0.89
C LEU A 16 -1.69 -11.42 0.37
N MET A 17 -2.99 -11.14 0.57
CA MET A 17 -3.46 -10.48 1.78
C MET A 17 -3.18 -11.33 3.03
N GLN A 18 -3.31 -12.65 2.95
CA GLN A 18 -2.96 -13.57 4.05
C GLN A 18 -1.46 -13.58 4.32
N LEU A 19 -0.64 -13.63 3.29
CA LEU A 19 0.82 -13.58 3.42
C LEU A 19 1.24 -12.30 4.19
N ILE A 20 0.75 -11.14 3.76
CA ILE A 20 1.04 -9.87 4.42
C ILE A 20 0.55 -9.90 5.88
N ARG A 21 -0.70 -10.31 6.13
CA ARG A 21 -1.29 -10.35 7.47
C ARG A 21 -0.50 -11.27 8.41
N GLN A 22 -0.12 -12.45 7.96
CA GLN A 22 0.61 -13.42 8.77
C GLN A 22 2.05 -12.97 9.03
N PHE A 23 2.73 -12.42 8.00
CA PHE A 23 4.06 -11.84 8.18
C PHE A 23 4.04 -10.73 9.23
N GLU A 24 3.13 -9.77 9.11
CA GLU A 24 3.02 -8.65 10.05
C GLU A 24 2.68 -9.11 11.46
N SER A 25 1.78 -10.08 11.59
CA SER A 25 1.41 -10.64 12.90
C SER A 25 2.59 -11.34 13.56
N LYS A 26 3.38 -12.11 12.78
CA LYS A 26 4.58 -12.78 13.30
C LYS A 26 5.68 -11.78 13.61
N ALA A 27 5.88 -10.78 12.79
CA ALA A 27 6.86 -9.74 13.03
C ALA A 27 6.49 -8.88 14.28
N GLU A 28 5.19 -8.58 14.49
CA GLU A 28 4.69 -7.93 15.70
C GLU A 28 4.97 -8.77 16.97
N GLU A 29 4.75 -10.09 16.90
CA GLU A 29 5.08 -11.00 17.98
C GLU A 29 6.58 -10.93 18.34
N MET A 30 7.43 -11.00 17.32
CA MET A 30 8.89 -10.92 17.49
C MET A 30 9.35 -9.55 18.00
N TYR A 31 8.69 -8.46 17.59
CA TYR A 31 8.96 -7.12 18.10
C TYR A 31 8.68 -7.01 19.61
N LYS A 32 7.57 -7.60 20.06
CA LYS A 32 7.19 -7.63 21.49
C LYS A 32 8.12 -8.52 22.33
N MET A 33 8.79 -9.47 21.72
CA MET A 33 9.86 -10.24 22.37
C MET A 33 11.12 -9.37 22.47
N ALA A 34 11.44 -8.91 23.67
CA ALA A 34 12.50 -7.94 23.94
C ALA A 34 13.80 -8.19 23.15
N GLY A 35 14.24 -7.20 22.41
CA GLY A 35 15.53 -7.17 21.71
C GLY A 35 15.61 -7.93 20.39
N LYS A 36 14.52 -8.53 19.89
CA LYS A 36 14.54 -9.27 18.61
C LYS A 36 14.49 -8.31 17.42
N ILE A 37 13.51 -7.42 17.36
CA ILE A 37 13.39 -6.36 16.34
C ILE A 37 13.53 -5.02 17.07
N ARG A 38 14.30 -4.09 16.51
CA ARG A 38 14.61 -2.81 17.15
C ARG A 38 14.08 -1.63 16.32
N GLY A 39 13.95 -0.48 16.97
CA GLY A 39 13.53 0.77 16.33
C GLY A 39 12.01 0.91 16.25
N PHE A 40 11.55 1.84 15.43
CA PHE A 40 10.12 2.03 15.18
C PHE A 40 9.62 0.93 14.22
N PHE A 41 8.48 0.36 14.55
CA PHE A 41 7.92 -0.75 13.81
C PHE A 41 6.48 -0.44 13.39
N HIS A 42 6.25 -0.36 12.07
CA HIS A 42 4.99 0.06 11.47
C HIS A 42 4.39 -1.07 10.63
N VAL A 43 3.36 -1.72 11.15
CA VAL A 43 2.70 -2.83 10.45
C VAL A 43 1.67 -2.34 9.43
N TYR A 44 1.51 -3.09 8.34
CA TYR A 44 0.59 -2.80 7.23
C TYR A 44 -0.83 -3.36 7.47
N ASN A 45 -1.08 -3.97 8.64
CA ASN A 45 -2.36 -4.64 8.98
C ASN A 45 -3.56 -3.73 8.80
N GLY A 46 -4.49 -4.16 7.95
CA GLY A 46 -5.73 -3.46 7.60
C GLY A 46 -5.69 -2.79 6.22
N GLN A 47 -4.52 -2.67 5.58
CA GLN A 47 -4.34 -2.01 4.28
C GLN A 47 -4.01 -3.02 3.16
N GLU A 48 -4.03 -4.33 3.42
CA GLU A 48 -3.56 -5.39 2.52
C GLU A 48 -4.28 -5.40 1.16
N ALA A 49 -5.54 -4.98 1.12
CA ALA A 49 -6.34 -4.94 -0.10
C ALA A 49 -5.77 -3.95 -1.14
N ILE A 50 -5.15 -2.86 -0.68
CA ILE A 50 -4.47 -1.90 -1.56
C ILE A 50 -3.31 -2.59 -2.26
N ALA A 51 -2.42 -3.24 -1.50
CA ALA A 51 -1.29 -3.96 -2.08
C ALA A 51 -1.75 -5.04 -3.08
N ALA A 52 -2.75 -5.85 -2.71
CA ALA A 52 -3.26 -6.93 -3.55
C ALA A 52 -3.91 -6.43 -4.85
N GLY A 53 -4.76 -5.42 -4.77
CA GLY A 53 -5.43 -4.83 -5.94
C GLY A 53 -4.44 -4.15 -6.89
N CYS A 54 -3.44 -3.44 -6.37
CA CYS A 54 -2.41 -2.80 -7.18
C CYS A 54 -1.57 -3.81 -7.96
N MET A 55 -1.19 -4.94 -7.37
CA MET A 55 -0.36 -5.95 -8.03
C MET A 55 -1.02 -6.55 -9.27
N THR A 56 -2.34 -6.74 -9.25
CA THR A 56 -3.05 -7.29 -10.44
C THR A 56 -3.36 -6.22 -11.50
N ALA A 57 -3.15 -4.96 -11.20
CA ALA A 57 -3.38 -3.81 -12.08
C ALA A 57 -2.09 -3.27 -12.73
N THR A 58 -0.92 -3.81 -12.38
CA THR A 58 0.40 -3.32 -12.79
C THR A 58 1.27 -4.44 -13.36
N ASN A 59 2.33 -4.05 -14.05
CA ASN A 59 3.37 -4.98 -14.49
C ASN A 59 4.45 -5.14 -13.40
N GLN A 60 5.20 -6.23 -13.44
CA GLN A 60 6.30 -6.46 -12.49
C GLN A 60 7.41 -5.40 -12.62
N GLU A 61 7.58 -4.83 -13.80
CA GLU A 61 8.56 -3.80 -14.13
C GLU A 61 8.16 -2.40 -13.63
N ASP A 62 6.88 -2.17 -13.33
CA ASP A 62 6.40 -0.88 -12.83
C ASP A 62 7.02 -0.59 -11.45
N PRO A 63 7.77 0.52 -11.26
CA PRO A 63 8.42 0.83 -10.00
C PRO A 63 7.42 1.19 -8.90
N PHE A 64 7.61 0.65 -7.69
CA PHE A 64 6.86 1.03 -6.48
C PHE A 64 7.77 1.78 -5.52
N ILE A 65 7.26 2.88 -4.95
CA ILE A 65 7.91 3.66 -3.90
C ILE A 65 6.89 4.07 -2.85
N THR A 66 7.25 4.00 -1.57
CA THR A 66 6.33 4.24 -0.47
C THR A 66 6.98 4.94 0.72
N GLY A 67 6.19 5.30 1.73
CA GLY A 67 6.67 5.72 3.03
C GLY A 67 7.13 4.55 3.91
N TYR A 68 7.32 4.82 5.18
CA TYR A 68 7.88 3.89 6.18
C TYR A 68 7.00 2.67 6.53
N ARG A 69 5.75 2.59 6.04
CA ARG A 69 4.86 1.42 6.20
C ARG A 69 4.93 0.57 4.94
N ASP A 70 6.08 -0.01 4.70
CA ASP A 70 6.49 -0.57 3.41
C ASP A 70 6.42 -2.09 3.31
N HIS A 71 6.26 -2.81 4.43
CA HIS A 71 6.31 -4.28 4.46
C HIS A 71 5.31 -4.93 3.50
N GLY A 72 4.05 -4.51 3.54
CA GLY A 72 3.00 -5.08 2.69
C GLY A 72 3.28 -4.92 1.22
N LEU A 73 3.74 -3.73 0.80
CA LEU A 73 4.08 -3.45 -0.59
C LEU A 73 5.37 -4.16 -1.03
N ALA A 74 6.37 -4.27 -0.14
CA ALA A 74 7.59 -5.03 -0.41
C ALA A 74 7.30 -6.52 -0.68
N LEU A 75 6.48 -7.14 0.18
CA LEU A 75 6.03 -8.54 0.00
C LEU A 75 5.20 -8.69 -1.26
N ALA A 76 4.28 -7.76 -1.52
CA ALA A 76 3.45 -7.77 -2.73
C ALA A 76 4.29 -7.72 -4.00
N LYS A 77 5.36 -6.92 -4.02
CA LYS A 77 6.30 -6.85 -5.15
C LYS A 77 7.18 -8.10 -5.32
N GLY A 78 7.06 -9.08 -4.43
CA GLY A 78 7.76 -10.37 -4.53
C GLY A 78 9.00 -10.48 -3.63
N MET A 79 9.26 -9.52 -2.74
CA MET A 79 10.33 -9.66 -1.75
C MET A 79 10.08 -10.89 -0.88
N SER A 80 11.08 -11.75 -0.72
CA SER A 80 10.96 -12.93 0.13
C SER A 80 10.65 -12.54 1.58
N PRO A 81 9.65 -13.16 2.23
CA PRO A 81 9.39 -12.97 3.66
C PRO A 81 10.61 -13.24 4.53
N ASN A 82 11.47 -14.19 4.14
CA ASN A 82 12.71 -14.48 4.86
C ASN A 82 13.70 -13.31 4.77
N SER A 83 13.85 -12.70 3.60
CA SER A 83 14.73 -11.53 3.41
C SER A 83 14.20 -10.31 4.17
N ALA A 84 12.89 -10.06 4.11
CA ALA A 84 12.25 -8.99 4.87
C ALA A 84 12.41 -9.22 6.39
N MET A 85 12.14 -10.43 6.89
CA MET A 85 12.30 -10.75 8.31
C MET A 85 13.77 -10.64 8.75
N ALA A 86 14.72 -11.10 7.93
CA ALA A 86 16.15 -10.97 8.22
C ALA A 86 16.56 -9.50 8.35
N GLU A 87 15.98 -8.60 7.51
CA GLU A 87 16.20 -7.16 7.63
C GLU A 87 15.71 -6.60 8.96
N LEU A 88 14.47 -6.98 9.37
CA LEU A 88 13.91 -6.57 10.66
C LEU A 88 14.80 -7.01 11.85
N TYR A 89 15.46 -8.15 11.71
CA TYR A 89 16.42 -8.66 12.72
C TYR A 89 17.83 -8.06 12.61
N GLY A 90 18.07 -7.13 11.69
CA GLY A 90 19.39 -6.53 11.45
C GLY A 90 20.43 -7.50 10.92
N LYS A 91 20.02 -8.51 10.14
CA LYS A 91 20.91 -9.53 9.57
C LYS A 91 21.46 -9.12 8.22
N ALA A 92 22.71 -9.49 7.91
CA ALA A 92 23.34 -9.23 6.64
C ALA A 92 22.64 -9.87 5.43
N THR A 93 21.80 -10.91 5.67
CA THR A 93 20.98 -11.56 4.66
C THR A 93 19.64 -10.83 4.40
N GLY A 94 19.38 -9.73 5.11
CA GLY A 94 18.24 -8.86 4.86
C GLY A 94 18.37 -8.07 3.55
N CYS A 95 17.25 -7.62 3.00
CA CYS A 95 17.17 -6.92 1.72
C CYS A 95 18.03 -5.63 1.65
N SER A 96 18.20 -4.95 2.77
CA SER A 96 19.05 -3.77 2.96
C SER A 96 20.29 -4.09 3.83
N LYS A 97 20.71 -5.36 3.85
CA LYS A 97 21.89 -5.87 4.59
C LYS A 97 21.81 -5.63 6.11
N GLY A 98 20.60 -5.59 6.66
CA GLY A 98 20.34 -5.36 8.08
C GLY A 98 20.51 -3.91 8.54
N LYS A 99 20.59 -2.95 7.62
CA LYS A 99 20.83 -1.52 7.91
C LYS A 99 19.56 -0.67 7.83
N GLY A 100 18.55 -1.14 7.09
CA GLY A 100 17.30 -0.43 6.85
C GLY A 100 16.27 -0.60 7.98
N GLY A 101 16.19 -1.78 8.55
CA GLY A 101 15.16 -2.14 9.54
C GLY A 101 13.75 -2.07 8.94
N SER A 102 12.75 -1.77 9.80
CA SER A 102 11.34 -1.79 9.41
C SER A 102 10.89 -0.70 8.42
N MET A 103 11.66 0.36 8.22
CA MET A 103 11.20 1.53 7.45
C MET A 103 11.92 1.71 6.11
N HIS A 104 12.87 0.83 5.79
CA HIS A 104 13.75 1.00 4.65
C HIS A 104 14.03 -0.35 3.96
N LEU A 105 12.97 -1.02 3.54
CA LEU A 105 13.06 -2.20 2.70
C LEU A 105 13.21 -1.77 1.24
N PHE A 106 14.22 -2.28 0.54
CA PHE A 106 14.51 -1.97 -0.86
C PHE A 106 14.79 -3.25 -1.63
N SER A 107 14.36 -3.33 -2.89
CA SER A 107 14.70 -4.43 -3.78
C SER A 107 14.79 -3.97 -5.23
N LYS A 108 16.02 -3.89 -5.73
CA LYS A 108 16.28 -3.58 -7.13
C LYS A 108 15.68 -4.65 -8.07
N GLU A 109 15.79 -5.91 -7.68
CA GLU A 109 15.29 -7.06 -8.44
C GLU A 109 13.77 -6.99 -8.68
N HIS A 110 13.04 -6.47 -7.68
CA HIS A 110 11.58 -6.38 -7.73
C HIS A 110 11.07 -4.98 -8.10
N ASN A 111 11.95 -4.06 -8.54
CA ASN A 111 11.58 -2.65 -8.79
C ASN A 111 10.86 -1.99 -7.60
N PHE A 112 11.27 -2.35 -6.39
CA PHE A 112 10.77 -1.76 -5.15
C PHE A 112 11.78 -0.76 -4.61
N PHE A 113 11.46 0.53 -4.77
CA PHE A 113 12.31 1.66 -4.41
C PHE A 113 12.11 2.11 -2.96
N GLY A 114 11.50 1.24 -2.17
CA GLY A 114 11.58 1.22 -0.73
C GLY A 114 10.65 2.12 0.03
N GLY A 115 10.82 1.94 1.34
CA GLY A 115 10.23 2.74 2.38
C GLY A 115 11.08 3.96 2.73
N HIS A 116 10.44 5.09 2.93
CA HIS A 116 11.08 6.35 3.26
C HIS A 116 10.62 6.84 4.63
N GLY A 117 11.56 7.07 5.56
CA GLY A 117 11.27 7.54 6.91
C GLY A 117 10.82 9.01 6.97
N ILE A 118 11.30 9.84 6.03
CA ILE A 118 10.90 11.25 5.96
C ILE A 118 9.54 11.36 5.30
N VAL A 119 8.57 11.86 6.05
CA VAL A 119 7.16 11.95 5.63
C VAL A 119 7.04 12.86 4.40
N GLY A 120 6.51 12.30 3.30
CA GLY A 120 6.31 13.01 2.03
C GLY A 120 7.52 13.03 1.09
N ALA A 121 8.74 12.66 1.53
CA ALA A 121 9.93 12.68 0.68
C ALA A 121 9.82 11.76 -0.55
N GLN A 122 9.12 10.63 -0.41
CA GLN A 122 8.89 9.70 -1.52
C GLN A 122 8.07 10.30 -2.67
N ILE A 123 7.30 11.36 -2.44
CA ILE A 123 6.48 12.01 -3.48
C ILE A 123 7.40 12.62 -4.55
N GLY A 124 8.40 13.39 -4.13
CA GLY A 124 9.40 13.96 -5.03
C GLY A 124 10.27 12.89 -5.69
N THR A 125 10.72 11.89 -4.92
CA THR A 125 11.53 10.78 -5.47
C THR A 125 10.72 9.95 -6.47
N GLY A 126 9.43 9.71 -6.21
CA GLY A 126 8.53 8.99 -7.11
C GLY A 126 8.34 9.71 -8.45
N ALA A 127 8.18 11.04 -8.41
CA ALA A 127 8.14 11.84 -9.65
C ALA A 127 9.48 11.80 -10.39
N GLY A 128 10.61 11.81 -9.66
CA GLY A 128 11.95 11.63 -10.23
C GLY A 128 12.14 10.28 -10.93
N LEU A 129 11.61 9.20 -10.33
CA LEU A 129 11.58 7.86 -10.96
C LEU A 129 10.75 7.89 -12.25
N ALA A 130 9.56 8.50 -12.20
CA ALA A 130 8.69 8.62 -13.38
C ALA A 130 9.35 9.45 -14.50
N PHE A 131 10.04 10.53 -14.14
CA PHE A 131 10.85 11.29 -15.09
C PHE A 131 11.96 10.41 -15.72
N ALA A 132 12.62 9.60 -14.93
CA ALA A 132 13.66 8.69 -15.43
C ALA A 132 13.06 7.63 -16.38
N GLU A 133 11.91 7.06 -16.08
CA GLU A 133 11.22 6.10 -16.97
C GLU A 133 10.79 6.78 -18.28
N GLN A 134 10.24 7.98 -18.22
CA GLN A 134 9.90 8.77 -19.41
C GLN A 134 11.13 9.12 -20.26
N TYR A 135 12.20 9.56 -19.61
CA TYR A 135 13.45 9.92 -20.30
C TYR A 135 14.09 8.72 -21.01
N ARG A 136 13.98 7.52 -20.43
CA ARG A 136 14.44 6.26 -21.06
C ARG A 136 13.51 5.76 -22.17
N GLY A 137 12.36 6.37 -22.37
CA GLY A 137 11.35 5.92 -23.33
C GLY A 137 10.69 4.59 -22.94
N SER A 138 10.74 4.22 -21.66
CA SER A 138 10.06 3.01 -21.17
C SER A 138 8.53 3.21 -21.15
N LYS A 139 7.81 2.10 -21.00
CA LYS A 139 6.35 2.14 -20.79
C LYS A 139 5.97 1.87 -19.33
N ASN A 140 6.96 1.86 -18.43
CA ASN A 140 6.72 1.63 -17.01
C ASN A 140 5.99 2.82 -16.38
N VAL A 141 5.15 2.52 -15.41
CA VAL A 141 4.39 3.51 -14.62
C VAL A 141 4.80 3.40 -13.16
N VAL A 142 5.19 4.50 -12.56
CA VAL A 142 5.58 4.54 -11.16
C VAL A 142 4.34 4.60 -10.26
N LEU A 143 4.24 3.71 -9.28
CA LEU A 143 3.25 3.80 -8.22
C LEU A 143 3.89 4.43 -6.98
N CYS A 144 3.46 5.65 -6.66
CA CYS A 144 3.99 6.44 -5.56
C CYS A 144 2.99 6.50 -4.40
N TYR A 145 3.26 5.74 -3.35
CA TYR A 145 2.36 5.63 -2.19
C TYR A 145 2.73 6.61 -1.10
N PHE A 146 1.74 7.19 -0.44
CA PHE A 146 1.92 8.08 0.71
C PHE A 146 0.66 8.09 1.58
N GLY A 147 0.79 8.44 2.86
CA GLY A 147 -0.33 8.54 3.78
C GLY A 147 -0.99 9.92 3.76
N ASP A 148 -2.16 10.02 4.40
CA ASP A 148 -2.93 11.25 4.57
C ASP A 148 -2.13 12.39 5.22
N GLY A 149 -1.26 12.08 6.17
CA GLY A 149 -0.35 13.06 6.78
C GLY A 149 0.70 13.60 5.79
N ALA A 150 1.23 12.74 4.91
CA ALA A 150 2.19 13.13 3.88
C ALA A 150 1.57 14.04 2.82
N ALA A 151 0.26 13.91 2.58
CA ALA A 151 -0.48 14.77 1.66
C ALA A 151 -0.50 16.25 2.08
N ARG A 152 0.00 16.59 3.27
CA ARG A 152 0.09 17.97 3.80
C ARG A 152 1.48 18.59 3.66
N GLN A 153 2.42 17.86 3.06
CA GLN A 153 3.75 18.42 2.75
C GLN A 153 3.69 19.34 1.52
N GLY A 154 4.39 20.49 1.59
CA GLY A 154 4.43 21.44 0.48
C GLY A 154 4.95 20.84 -0.83
N MET A 155 5.87 19.86 -0.73
CA MET A 155 6.42 19.12 -1.87
C MET A 155 5.34 18.44 -2.73
N LEU A 156 4.20 18.02 -2.15
CA LEU A 156 3.10 17.44 -2.93
C LEU A 156 2.63 18.43 -4.01
N HIS A 157 2.45 19.69 -3.64
CA HIS A 157 1.96 20.74 -4.55
C HIS A 157 2.97 21.05 -5.65
N GLU A 158 4.26 21.14 -5.32
CA GLU A 158 5.34 21.32 -6.30
C GLU A 158 5.38 20.16 -7.30
N VAL A 159 5.32 18.94 -6.78
CA VAL A 159 5.39 17.71 -7.58
C VAL A 159 4.16 17.53 -8.46
N PHE A 160 2.95 17.82 -7.96
CA PHE A 160 1.73 17.71 -8.77
C PHE A 160 1.78 18.65 -9.97
N ASN A 161 2.24 19.89 -9.76
CA ASN A 161 2.45 20.84 -10.86
C ASN A 161 3.44 20.31 -11.90
N LEU A 162 4.61 19.86 -11.49
CA LEU A 162 5.64 19.33 -12.39
C LEU A 162 5.18 18.06 -13.12
N ALA A 163 4.53 17.14 -12.40
CA ALA A 163 4.07 15.87 -12.95
C ALA A 163 2.99 16.10 -14.05
N MET A 164 2.07 17.02 -13.82
CA MET A 164 1.07 17.40 -14.82
C MET A 164 1.68 18.14 -16.01
N LEU A 165 2.59 19.08 -15.76
CA LEU A 165 3.27 19.84 -16.81
C LEU A 165 4.06 18.93 -17.76
N TRP A 166 4.76 17.96 -17.22
CA TRP A 166 5.62 17.04 -17.99
C TRP A 166 4.92 15.75 -18.39
N LYS A 167 3.65 15.56 -18.02
CA LYS A 167 2.87 14.33 -18.27
C LYS A 167 3.60 13.08 -17.79
N LEU A 168 4.15 13.13 -16.56
CA LEU A 168 4.93 12.04 -16.01
C LEU A 168 4.09 10.77 -15.83
N PRO A 169 4.64 9.57 -16.13
CA PRO A 169 3.96 8.30 -15.97
C PRO A 169 3.97 7.85 -14.49
N VAL A 170 3.19 8.54 -13.64
CA VAL A 170 3.08 8.24 -12.21
C VAL A 170 1.62 8.18 -11.78
N VAL A 171 1.32 7.21 -10.93
CA VAL A 171 0.07 7.15 -10.17
C VAL A 171 0.39 7.48 -8.72
N PHE A 172 -0.15 8.57 -8.22
CA PHE A 172 -0.07 8.97 -6.83
C PHE A 172 -1.16 8.27 -6.03
N ILE A 173 -0.79 7.47 -5.03
CA ILE A 173 -1.71 6.68 -4.22
C ILE A 173 -1.65 7.18 -2.77
N CYS A 174 -2.72 7.85 -2.34
CA CYS A 174 -2.87 8.24 -0.96
C CYS A 174 -3.58 7.14 -0.16
N GLU A 175 -2.85 6.45 0.72
CA GLU A 175 -3.40 5.49 1.68
C GLU A 175 -4.00 6.27 2.87
N ASN A 176 -5.24 6.73 2.69
CA ASN A 176 -5.93 7.51 3.72
C ASN A 176 -6.56 6.60 4.78
N ASN A 177 -5.84 6.41 5.88
CA ASN A 177 -6.30 5.64 7.04
C ASN A 177 -6.86 6.52 8.18
N ASN A 178 -7.19 7.77 7.87
CA ASN A 178 -7.80 8.81 8.73
C ASN A 178 -6.90 9.40 9.81
N TYR A 179 -5.71 8.85 10.07
CA TYR A 179 -4.88 9.30 11.20
C TYR A 179 -3.41 9.48 10.81
N ALA A 180 -2.93 10.72 10.84
CA ALA A 180 -1.51 11.04 10.82
C ALA A 180 -0.95 10.91 12.24
N MET A 181 -0.20 9.85 12.51
CA MET A 181 0.12 9.40 13.87
C MET A 181 -1.19 9.22 14.70
N GLY A 182 -1.43 10.02 15.71
CA GLY A 182 -2.65 10.06 16.51
C GLY A 182 -3.59 11.23 16.20
N THR A 183 -3.32 11.98 15.14
CA THR A 183 -4.16 13.16 14.79
C THR A 183 -5.06 12.81 13.62
N SER A 184 -6.38 12.93 13.82
CA SER A 184 -7.37 12.69 12.75
C SER A 184 -7.28 13.76 11.66
N ILE A 185 -7.59 13.37 10.42
CA ILE A 185 -7.59 14.27 9.27
C ILE A 185 -8.55 15.47 9.49
N GLU A 186 -9.69 15.24 10.15
CA GLU A 186 -10.69 16.26 10.46
C GLU A 186 -10.16 17.39 11.34
N ARG A 187 -9.16 17.09 12.19
CA ARG A 187 -8.54 18.10 13.07
C ARG A 187 -7.49 18.95 12.38
N THR A 188 -7.02 18.55 11.22
CA THR A 188 -5.87 19.17 10.55
C THR A 188 -6.16 19.68 9.15
N SER A 189 -7.36 19.39 8.62
CA SER A 189 -7.68 19.69 7.25
C SER A 189 -9.06 20.26 7.09
N ASN A 190 -9.16 21.41 6.40
CA ASN A 190 -10.44 21.93 5.94
C ASN A 190 -11.06 21.04 4.86
N VAL A 191 -10.24 20.52 3.93
CA VAL A 191 -10.65 19.54 2.91
C VAL A 191 -10.21 18.16 3.37
N ILE A 192 -11.15 17.31 3.79
CA ILE A 192 -10.89 15.96 4.29
C ILE A 192 -10.77 14.92 3.17
N ASP A 193 -11.32 15.21 2.00
CA ASP A 193 -11.23 14.38 0.79
C ASP A 193 -9.94 14.75 0.04
N ILE A 194 -8.90 13.92 0.17
CA ILE A 194 -7.56 14.23 -0.34
C ILE A 194 -7.53 14.26 -1.86
N TYR A 195 -8.34 13.42 -2.53
CA TYR A 195 -8.40 13.42 -4.00
C TYR A 195 -8.71 14.79 -4.60
N LYS A 196 -9.44 15.66 -3.87
CA LYS A 196 -9.75 17.03 -4.32
C LYS A 196 -8.53 17.96 -4.39
N LEU A 197 -7.39 17.59 -3.79
CA LEU A 197 -6.16 18.37 -3.93
C LEU A 197 -5.63 18.37 -5.38
N ALA A 198 -6.05 17.40 -6.18
CA ALA A 198 -5.69 17.30 -7.59
C ALA A 198 -6.39 18.35 -8.47
N ASP A 199 -7.55 18.86 -8.04
CA ASP A 199 -8.39 19.79 -8.82
C ASP A 199 -7.62 21.08 -9.18
N ALA A 200 -6.78 21.56 -8.26
CA ALA A 200 -5.96 22.76 -8.48
C ALA A 200 -4.94 22.62 -9.63
N TYR A 201 -4.67 21.39 -10.07
CA TYR A 201 -3.72 21.05 -11.15
C TYR A 201 -4.40 20.42 -12.36
N GLU A 202 -5.73 20.38 -12.39
CA GLU A 202 -6.51 19.66 -13.41
C GLU A 202 -6.05 18.18 -13.53
N MET A 203 -5.50 17.62 -12.45
CA MET A 203 -5.07 16.24 -12.40
C MET A 203 -6.28 15.33 -12.20
N PRO A 204 -6.50 14.31 -13.04
CA PRO A 204 -7.53 13.32 -12.78
C PRO A 204 -7.35 12.67 -11.41
N SER A 205 -8.46 12.49 -10.70
CA SER A 205 -8.44 11.91 -9.37
C SER A 205 -9.68 11.06 -9.11
N ASP A 206 -9.55 10.13 -8.16
CA ASP A 206 -10.67 9.27 -7.76
C ASP A 206 -10.56 8.91 -6.27
N LYS A 207 -11.72 8.64 -5.64
CA LYS A 207 -11.82 8.16 -4.26
C LYS A 207 -12.28 6.71 -4.27
N ILE A 208 -11.43 5.83 -3.77
CA ILE A 208 -11.57 4.37 -3.88
C ILE A 208 -11.72 3.76 -2.48
N ASP A 209 -12.58 2.75 -2.36
CA ASP A 209 -12.58 1.90 -1.16
C ASP A 209 -11.34 1.00 -1.17
N GLY A 210 -10.32 1.40 -0.43
CA GLY A 210 -9.05 0.70 -0.28
C GLY A 210 -9.14 -0.58 0.58
N MET A 211 -10.32 -0.91 1.11
CA MET A 211 -10.58 -2.18 1.79
C MET A 211 -11.03 -3.28 0.83
N ILE A 212 -11.29 -2.95 -0.45
CA ILE A 212 -11.86 -3.83 -1.47
C ILE A 212 -10.85 -3.97 -2.64
N PRO A 213 -10.16 -5.13 -2.80
CA PRO A 213 -9.14 -5.30 -3.82
C PRO A 213 -9.67 -5.15 -5.25
N GLU A 214 -10.95 -5.50 -5.52
CA GLU A 214 -11.60 -5.26 -6.80
C GLU A 214 -11.68 -3.77 -7.15
N ALA A 215 -12.11 -2.94 -6.19
CA ALA A 215 -12.22 -1.49 -6.38
C ALA A 215 -10.84 -0.86 -6.59
N VAL A 216 -9.84 -1.30 -5.82
CA VAL A 216 -8.44 -0.89 -5.97
C VAL A 216 -7.93 -1.25 -7.36
N HIS A 217 -8.09 -2.51 -7.78
CA HIS A 217 -7.68 -2.99 -9.11
C HIS A 217 -8.26 -2.11 -10.22
N GLU A 218 -9.58 -1.90 -10.22
CA GLU A 218 -10.25 -1.13 -11.27
C GLU A 218 -9.78 0.33 -11.34
N GLY A 219 -9.61 0.97 -10.19
CA GLY A 219 -9.11 2.34 -10.13
C GLY A 219 -7.67 2.45 -10.62
N VAL A 220 -6.82 1.52 -10.21
CA VAL A 220 -5.41 1.49 -10.61
C VAL A 220 -5.25 1.16 -12.09
N VAL A 221 -6.03 0.23 -12.65
CA VAL A 221 -6.02 -0.08 -14.10
C VAL A 221 -6.31 1.18 -14.92
N ARG A 222 -7.33 1.97 -14.56
CA ARG A 222 -7.63 3.23 -15.26
C ARG A 222 -6.48 4.23 -15.18
N ALA A 223 -5.92 4.41 -13.99
CA ALA A 223 -4.84 5.36 -13.76
C ALA A 223 -3.53 4.94 -14.45
N VAL A 224 -3.17 3.66 -14.38
CA VAL A 224 -1.98 3.09 -15.03
C VAL A 224 -2.11 3.16 -16.55
N LYS A 225 -3.29 2.83 -17.10
CA LYS A 225 -3.54 2.96 -18.54
C LYS A 225 -3.31 4.40 -19.00
N ARG A 226 -3.91 5.37 -18.31
CA ARG A 226 -3.74 6.80 -18.61
C ARG A 226 -2.27 7.21 -18.60
N ALA A 227 -1.52 6.85 -17.55
CA ALA A 227 -0.11 7.19 -17.43
C ALA A 227 0.73 6.53 -18.53
N ARG A 228 0.47 5.25 -18.83
CA ARG A 228 1.18 4.47 -19.87
C ARG A 228 0.92 4.98 -21.28
N ASP A 229 -0.26 5.55 -21.53
CA ASP A 229 -0.64 6.17 -22.79
C ASP A 229 -0.05 7.60 -22.96
N GLY A 230 0.68 8.10 -21.94
CA GLY A 230 1.33 9.42 -21.97
C GLY A 230 0.40 10.59 -21.65
N GLU A 231 -0.78 10.31 -21.09
CA GLU A 231 -1.75 11.35 -20.73
C GLU A 231 -1.43 12.01 -19.37
N GLY A 232 -0.44 11.52 -18.65
CA GLY A 232 0.06 12.08 -17.39
C GLY A 232 -0.46 11.39 -16.13
N PRO A 233 -0.22 11.99 -14.95
CA PRO A 233 -0.48 11.39 -13.65
C PRO A 233 -1.96 11.32 -13.29
N THR A 234 -2.25 10.54 -12.26
CA THR A 234 -3.56 10.47 -11.58
C THR A 234 -3.35 10.40 -10.07
N LEU A 235 -4.19 11.08 -9.29
CA LEU A 235 -4.25 10.91 -7.83
C LEU A 235 -5.38 9.96 -7.45
N LEU A 236 -5.05 8.89 -6.74
CA LEU A 236 -6.02 7.96 -6.16
C LEU A 236 -6.02 8.09 -4.64
N GLU A 237 -7.13 8.50 -4.04
CA GLU A 237 -7.31 8.42 -2.60
C GLU A 237 -7.95 7.09 -2.25
N MET A 238 -7.20 6.22 -1.58
CA MET A 238 -7.67 4.92 -1.13
C MET A 238 -8.06 4.99 0.35
N LYS A 239 -9.37 4.98 0.62
CA LYS A 239 -9.89 4.95 1.99
C LYS A 239 -9.64 3.59 2.59
N THR A 240 -8.85 3.55 3.65
CA THR A 240 -8.42 2.34 4.31
C THR A 240 -8.37 2.52 5.83
N TYR A 241 -7.87 1.55 6.57
CA TYR A 241 -7.78 1.64 8.02
C TYR A 241 -6.63 0.82 8.59
N ARG A 242 -5.93 1.36 9.60
CA ARG A 242 -4.91 0.63 10.36
C ARG A 242 -5.53 -0.11 11.53
N TYR A 243 -5.35 -1.43 11.62
CA TYR A 243 -5.84 -2.21 12.77
C TYR A 243 -4.97 -2.07 14.02
N ARG A 244 -3.73 -1.64 13.83
CA ARG A 244 -2.79 -1.29 14.91
C ARG A 244 -2.64 0.22 15.02
N GLY A 245 -2.01 0.70 16.07
CA GLY A 245 -1.63 2.10 16.21
C GLY A 245 -0.74 2.59 15.07
N HIS A 246 -0.24 3.79 15.22
CA HIS A 246 0.71 4.35 14.25
C HIS A 246 1.95 3.45 14.11
N SER A 247 2.51 3.05 15.24
CA SER A 247 3.50 1.98 15.37
C SER A 247 3.00 0.94 16.38
N VAL A 248 3.69 -0.20 16.50
CA VAL A 248 3.31 -1.25 17.46
C VAL A 248 3.40 -0.77 18.91
N SER A 249 4.26 0.21 19.21
CA SER A 249 4.39 0.82 20.53
C SER A 249 3.34 1.90 20.83
N ASP A 250 2.51 2.29 19.85
CA ASP A 250 1.48 3.32 20.01
C ASP A 250 0.32 2.81 20.89
N PRO A 251 -0.01 3.46 22.02
CA PRO A 251 -1.08 3.05 22.93
C PRO A 251 -2.50 3.31 22.40
N GLN A 252 -2.66 3.95 21.25
CA GLN A 252 -3.93 4.18 20.53
C GLN A 252 -5.01 4.92 21.33
N LYS A 253 -4.65 5.86 22.20
CA LYS A 253 -5.60 6.60 23.05
C LYS A 253 -6.49 7.59 22.27
N TYR A 254 -6.23 7.81 20.99
CA TYR A 254 -6.93 8.76 20.12
C TYR A 254 -8.15 8.21 19.40
N ARG A 255 -8.43 6.91 19.52
CA ARG A 255 -9.55 6.21 18.88
C ARG A 255 -10.15 5.15 19.80
N SER A 256 -11.43 4.79 19.58
CA SER A 256 -12.10 3.76 20.36
C SER A 256 -11.75 2.34 19.89
N LYS A 257 -11.96 1.36 20.77
CA LYS A 257 -11.83 -0.05 20.38
C LYS A 257 -12.94 -0.47 19.42
N ASP A 258 -14.14 0.09 19.60
CA ASP A 258 -15.31 -0.21 18.76
C ASP A 258 -15.09 0.25 17.32
N GLU A 259 -14.50 1.43 17.12
CA GLU A 259 -14.11 1.91 15.79
C GLU A 259 -13.17 0.92 15.09
N VAL A 260 -12.17 0.41 15.79
CA VAL A 260 -11.22 -0.57 15.23
C VAL A 260 -11.92 -1.88 14.88
N GLU A 261 -12.83 -2.35 15.74
CA GLU A 261 -13.55 -3.61 15.53
C GLU A 261 -14.53 -3.52 14.36
N ASP A 262 -15.23 -2.41 14.22
CA ASP A 262 -16.11 -2.14 13.08
C ASP A 262 -15.37 -2.25 11.73
N TYR A 263 -14.17 -1.67 11.65
CA TYR A 263 -13.36 -1.80 10.44
C TYR A 263 -12.87 -3.23 10.20
N LYS A 264 -12.53 -3.99 11.24
CA LYS A 264 -12.16 -5.41 11.09
C LYS A 264 -13.30 -6.26 10.56
N ILE A 265 -14.53 -6.04 11.07
CA ILE A 265 -15.74 -6.77 10.65
C ILE A 265 -16.06 -6.47 9.18
N ARG A 266 -15.87 -5.22 8.74
CA ARG A 266 -16.09 -4.80 7.34
C ARG A 266 -15.08 -5.38 6.36
N THR A 267 -13.94 -5.88 6.85
CA THR A 267 -12.86 -6.37 5.98
C THR A 267 -13.27 -7.59 5.20
N LEU A 268 -13.10 -7.50 3.90
CA LEU A 268 -13.38 -8.60 2.96
C LEU A 268 -12.57 -9.86 3.23
N LEU A 269 -11.44 -9.78 3.93
CA LEU A 269 -10.65 -10.96 4.28
C LEU A 269 -11.51 -12.03 4.96
N GLN A 270 -12.39 -11.65 5.90
CA GLN A 270 -13.34 -12.57 6.53
C GLN A 270 -14.45 -13.02 5.56
N LYS A 271 -14.90 -12.12 4.67
CA LYS A 271 -15.89 -12.46 3.63
C LYS A 271 -15.29 -13.42 2.60
N TYR A 272 -14.02 -13.25 2.22
CA TYR A 272 -13.31 -14.18 1.34
C TYR A 272 -13.10 -15.55 1.99
N ILE A 273 -12.75 -15.62 3.28
CA ILE A 273 -12.71 -16.88 4.03
C ILE A 273 -14.06 -17.59 3.95
N ALA A 274 -15.16 -16.88 4.22
CA ALA A 274 -16.50 -17.44 4.14
C ALA A 274 -16.90 -17.87 2.71
N LEU A 275 -16.48 -17.11 1.69
CA LEU A 275 -16.70 -17.45 0.29
C LEU A 275 -15.90 -18.70 -0.11
N PHE A 276 -14.62 -18.78 0.29
CA PHE A 276 -13.77 -19.96 0.02
C PHE A 276 -14.24 -21.20 0.75
N LEU A 277 -14.69 -21.08 1.99
CA LEU A 277 -15.30 -22.21 2.71
C LEU A 277 -16.54 -22.70 2.00
N LYS A 278 -17.37 -21.80 1.45
CA LYS A 278 -18.54 -22.20 0.62
C LYS A 278 -18.16 -22.86 -0.70
N ILE A 279 -17.07 -22.44 -1.33
CA ILE A 279 -16.61 -23.00 -2.61
C ILE A 279 -15.84 -24.31 -2.41
N SER A 280 -15.05 -24.44 -1.34
CA SER A 280 -14.20 -25.61 -1.06
C SER A 280 -14.93 -26.74 -0.38
N LEU A 281 -15.97 -26.49 0.42
CA LEU A 281 -16.77 -27.53 1.08
C LEU A 281 -17.43 -28.54 0.14
N PRO A 282 -17.98 -28.16 -1.04
CA PRO A 282 -18.51 -29.14 -1.99
C PRO A 282 -17.42 -29.99 -2.64
N LEU A 283 -16.21 -29.42 -2.89
CA LEU A 283 -15.06 -30.14 -3.48
C LEU A 283 -14.46 -31.17 -2.50
N LEU A 284 -14.34 -30.80 -1.22
CA LEU A 284 -13.88 -31.73 -0.17
C LEU A 284 -14.89 -32.88 0.06
N LYS A 285 -16.20 -32.62 -0.02
CA LYS A 285 -17.23 -33.68 0.07
C LYS A 285 -17.21 -34.64 -1.12
N ASN A 286 -16.79 -34.18 -2.30
CA ASN A 286 -16.67 -35.04 -3.49
C ASN A 286 -15.36 -35.84 -3.53
N LEU A 287 -14.30 -35.40 -2.84
CA LEU A 287 -13.03 -36.14 -2.68
C LEU A 287 -13.06 -37.17 -1.55
N MET A 288 -14.05 -37.10 -0.65
CA MET A 288 -14.25 -38.04 0.45
C MET A 288 -15.36 -39.10 0.15
N ARG A 289 -15.91 -39.10 -1.08
CA ARG A 289 -16.78 -40.16 -1.64
C ARG A 289 -16.00 -40.95 -2.69
#